data_8b410ac57128b24716ed7b6f9797e181
#
_entry.id   8b410ac57128b24716ed7b6f9797e181
#
_cell.length_a   1.000
_cell.length_b   1.000
_cell.length_c   1.000
_cell.angle_alpha   90.00
_cell.angle_beta   90.00
_cell.angle_gamma   90.00
#
_symmetry.space_group_name_H-M   'P 1'
#
loop_
_entity.id
_entity.type
_entity.pdbx_description
1 polymer ?
#
loop_
_entity_poly.entity_id
_entity_poly.type
_entity_poly.pdbx_seq_one_letter_code
_entity_poly.pdbx_strand_id
1 'polypeptide(L)'
;SSHHSSFEATLEIKGIDSIGVLNTITRTISDDFNVNIIRLLIEAKDGVFEGRVKMKVHDVEDIQRMCVVLSKIKNIQSVARVAD
;
A
#
# COMPACT_ATOMS: atom_id res chain seq x y z
N SER A 1 -8.20 11.76 25.60
CA SER A 1 -8.32 12.10 24.45
C SER A 1 -8.31 11.02 23.55
N SER A 2 -9.26 10.77 23.13
CA SER A 2 -9.28 9.83 22.33
C SER A 2 -9.02 10.12 21.08
N HIS A 3 -8.23 9.75 20.84
CA HIS A 3 -7.74 10.11 19.74
C HIS A 3 -7.78 9.04 18.81
N HIS A 4 -8.87 8.71 18.45
CA HIS A 4 -9.02 7.74 17.46
C HIS A 4 -9.27 8.42 16.14
N SER A 5 -8.73 9.59 15.94
CA SER A 5 -8.88 10.23 14.68
C SER A 5 -8.03 9.47 13.68
N SER A 6 -8.58 9.20 12.54
CA SER A 6 -7.88 8.57 11.44
C SER A 6 -7.73 9.55 10.31
N PHE A 7 -6.83 9.30 9.41
CA PHE A 7 -6.65 10.12 8.23
C PHE A 7 -6.41 9.23 7.02
N GLU A 8 -6.61 9.78 5.85
CA GLU A 8 -6.44 9.03 4.62
C GLU A 8 -5.03 9.23 4.08
N ALA A 9 -4.44 8.19 3.58
CA ALA A 9 -3.14 8.24 2.95
C ALA A 9 -3.13 7.35 1.71
N THR A 10 -2.35 7.74 0.72
CA THR A 10 -2.26 6.99 -0.53
C THR A 10 -0.81 6.57 -0.75
N LEU A 11 -0.61 5.30 -1.02
CA LEU A 11 0.69 4.76 -1.36
C LEU A 11 0.71 4.38 -2.84
N GLU A 12 1.79 4.74 -3.52
CA GLU A 12 1.98 4.34 -4.89
C GLU A 12 3.01 3.22 -4.90
N ILE A 13 2.66 2.11 -5.52
CA ILE A 13 3.49 0.91 -5.53
C ILE A 13 3.77 0.53 -6.97
N LYS A 14 5.03 0.37 -7.30
CA LYS A 14 5.44 -0.04 -8.65
C LYS A 14 6.17 -1.36 -8.56
N GLY A 15 5.93 -2.22 -9.50
CA GLY A 15 6.59 -3.52 -9.51
C GLY A 15 6.37 -4.27 -10.81
N ILE A 16 6.81 -5.52 -10.81
CA ILE A 16 6.64 -6.37 -11.95
C ILE A 16 5.24 -6.98 -11.87
N ASP A 17 4.54 -6.95 -13.00
CA ASP A 17 3.17 -7.43 -13.08
C ASP A 17 3.09 -8.90 -12.69
N SER A 18 2.46 -9.16 -11.57
CA SER A 18 2.28 -10.51 -11.08
C SER A 18 1.06 -10.52 -10.16
N ILE A 19 0.12 -11.40 -10.46
CA ILE A 19 -1.11 -11.51 -9.69
C ILE A 19 -0.81 -11.84 -8.22
N GLY A 20 0.17 -12.69 -7.97
CA GLY A 20 0.53 -13.05 -6.60
C GLY A 20 1.02 -11.86 -5.79
N VAL A 21 1.70 -10.93 -6.45
CA VAL A 21 2.21 -9.73 -5.76
C VAL A 21 1.07 -8.86 -5.28
N LEU A 22 0.04 -8.67 -6.09
CA LEU A 22 -1.12 -7.87 -5.69
C LEU A 22 -1.84 -8.48 -4.49
N ASN A 23 -2.00 -9.80 -4.48
CA ASN A 23 -2.62 -10.48 -3.36
C ASN A 23 -1.78 -10.30 -2.09
N THR A 24 -0.47 -10.39 -2.20
CA THR A 24 0.43 -10.21 -1.08
C THR A 24 0.34 -8.79 -0.53
N ILE A 25 0.30 -7.79 -1.41
CA ILE A 25 0.19 -6.39 -1.00
C ILE A 25 -1.11 -6.15 -0.21
N THR A 26 -2.25 -6.57 -0.75
CA THR A 26 -3.52 -6.32 -0.11
C THR A 26 -3.64 -7.06 1.21
N ARG A 27 -3.13 -8.27 1.28
CA ARG A 27 -3.15 -9.05 2.50
C ARG A 27 -2.25 -8.41 3.58
N THR A 28 -1.07 -7.97 3.20
CA THR A 28 -0.15 -7.33 4.13
C THR A 28 -0.77 -6.07 4.73
N ILE A 29 -1.39 -5.23 3.91
CA ILE A 29 -2.01 -4.01 4.40
C ILE A 29 -3.20 -4.34 5.30
N SER A 30 -4.06 -5.22 4.87
CA SER A 30 -5.28 -5.51 5.61
C SER A 30 -5.04 -6.32 6.88
N ASP A 31 -4.22 -7.37 6.77
CA ASP A 31 -4.05 -8.29 7.88
C ASP A 31 -2.92 -7.92 8.82
N ASP A 32 -1.75 -7.58 8.28
CA ASP A 32 -0.59 -7.32 9.11
C ASP A 32 -0.66 -5.94 9.77
N PHE A 33 -1.18 -4.96 9.07
CA PHE A 33 -1.29 -3.60 9.61
C PHE A 33 -2.70 -3.26 10.06
N ASN A 34 -3.67 -4.14 9.78
CA ASN A 34 -5.05 -3.96 10.18
C ASN A 34 -5.59 -2.60 9.72
N VAL A 35 -5.27 -2.23 8.49
CA VAL A 35 -5.64 -0.94 7.94
C VAL A 35 -6.77 -1.12 6.95
N ASN A 36 -7.73 -0.22 6.97
CA ASN A 36 -8.87 -0.27 6.07
C ASN A 36 -8.51 0.31 4.71
N ILE A 37 -8.59 -0.50 3.67
CA ILE A 37 -8.33 -0.05 2.30
C ILE A 37 -9.62 0.59 1.76
N ILE A 38 -9.52 1.83 1.32
CA ILE A 38 -10.65 2.57 0.78
C ILE A 38 -10.74 2.39 -0.73
N ARG A 39 -9.62 2.41 -1.41
CA ARG A 39 -9.59 2.32 -2.86
C ARG A 39 -8.30 1.65 -3.31
N LEU A 40 -8.39 0.85 -4.33
CA LEU A 40 -7.24 0.22 -4.94
C LEU A 40 -7.35 0.40 -6.44
N LEU A 41 -6.36 1.07 -7.05
CA LEU A 41 -6.30 1.26 -8.49
C LEU A 41 -5.02 0.63 -8.98
N ILE A 42 -5.14 -0.24 -9.99
CA ILE A 42 -3.99 -0.94 -10.54
C ILE A 42 -3.99 -0.78 -12.05
N GLU A 43 -2.84 -0.40 -12.59
CA GLU A 43 -2.65 -0.37 -14.04
C GLU A 43 -1.45 -1.24 -14.35
N ALA A 44 -1.59 -2.14 -15.29
CA ALA A 44 -0.50 -3.01 -15.72
C ALA A 44 -0.23 -2.76 -17.18
N LYS A 45 1.05 -2.63 -17.54
CA LYS A 45 1.44 -2.38 -18.92
C LYS A 45 2.87 -2.84 -19.14
N ASP A 46 3.09 -3.57 -20.20
CA ASP A 46 4.44 -4.00 -20.62
C ASP A 46 5.20 -4.75 -19.51
N GLY A 47 4.50 -5.60 -18.79
CA GLY A 47 5.12 -6.44 -17.76
C GLY A 47 5.38 -5.74 -16.44
N VAL A 48 4.94 -4.48 -16.30
CA VAL A 48 5.06 -3.77 -15.02
C VAL A 48 3.68 -3.33 -14.56
N PHE A 49 3.54 -3.08 -13.27
CA PHE A 49 2.30 -2.55 -12.75
C PHE A 49 2.57 -1.31 -11.90
N GLU A 50 1.55 -0.47 -11.82
CA GLU A 50 1.60 0.70 -10.98
C GLU A 50 0.29 0.69 -10.22
N GLY A 51 0.34 0.69 -8.92
CA GLY A 51 -0.85 0.64 -8.09
C GLY A 51 -0.91 1.81 -7.13
N ARG A 52 -2.12 2.26 -6.83
CA ARG A 52 -2.35 3.26 -5.80
C ARG A 52 -3.35 2.71 -4.81
N VAL A 53 -2.97 2.71 -3.54
CA VAL A 53 -3.82 2.20 -2.48
C VAL A 53 -4.14 3.35 -1.55
N LYS A 54 -5.42 3.70 -1.46
CA LYS A 54 -5.87 4.71 -0.53
C LYS A 54 -6.42 3.99 0.69
N MET A 55 -6.00 4.42 1.86
CA MET A 55 -6.33 3.71 3.09
C MET A 55 -6.58 4.68 4.24
N LYS A 56 -7.28 4.23 5.27
CA LYS A 56 -7.44 4.97 6.50
C LYS A 56 -6.45 4.46 7.52
N VAL A 57 -5.62 5.36 8.03
CA VAL A 57 -4.59 5.02 9.00
C VAL A 57 -4.74 5.89 10.24
N HIS A 58 -4.18 5.44 11.35
CA HIS A 58 -4.27 6.17 12.61
C HIS A 58 -2.94 6.80 13.01
N ASP A 59 -1.84 6.35 12.44
CA ASP A 59 -0.52 6.77 12.85
C ASP A 59 0.39 6.88 11.65
N VAL A 60 1.11 7.98 11.54
CA VAL A 60 2.04 8.19 10.43
C VAL A 60 3.17 7.14 10.45
N GLU A 61 3.51 6.62 11.62
CA GLU A 61 4.52 5.58 11.70
C GLU A 61 4.09 4.30 10.99
N ASP A 62 2.79 4.02 10.97
CA ASP A 62 2.29 2.85 10.26
C ASP A 62 2.54 2.98 8.76
N ILE A 63 2.43 4.21 8.22
CA ILE A 63 2.71 4.45 6.81
C ILE A 63 4.18 4.16 6.53
N GLN A 64 5.08 4.60 7.40
CA GLN A 64 6.49 4.39 7.22
C GLN A 64 6.84 2.90 7.27
N ARG A 65 6.26 2.18 8.23
CA ARG A 65 6.47 0.73 8.33
C ARG A 65 5.92 0.00 7.12
N MET A 66 4.75 0.41 6.63
CA MET A 66 4.18 -0.20 5.44
C MET A 66 5.09 -0.03 4.23
N CYS A 67 5.65 1.15 4.04
CA CYS A 67 6.56 1.39 2.94
C CYS A 67 7.77 0.46 3.00
N VAL A 68 8.32 0.26 4.19
CA VAL A 68 9.47 -0.63 4.37
C VAL A 68 9.08 -2.08 4.10
N VAL A 69 8.00 -2.54 4.72
CA VAL A 69 7.57 -3.94 4.59
C VAL A 69 7.17 -4.26 3.16
N LEU A 70 6.39 -3.39 2.54
CA LEU A 70 5.95 -3.63 1.16
C LEU A 70 7.11 -3.60 0.18
N SER A 71 8.10 -2.74 0.41
CA SER A 71 9.24 -2.66 -0.49
C SER A 71 10.11 -3.92 -0.46
N LYS A 72 9.96 -4.76 0.56
CA LYS A 72 10.71 -6.00 0.67
C LYS A 72 10.01 -7.16 -0.03
N ILE A 73 8.80 -6.99 -0.48
CA ILE A 73 8.08 -8.06 -1.18
C ILE A 73 8.73 -8.29 -2.53
N LYS A 74 8.91 -9.54 -2.90
CA LYS A 74 9.51 -9.90 -4.18
C LYS A 74 8.71 -9.27 -5.31
N ASN A 75 9.40 -8.73 -6.29
CA ASN A 75 8.87 -8.09 -7.48
C ASN A 75 8.33 -6.67 -7.24
N ILE A 76 8.43 -6.14 -6.05
CA ILE A 76 8.12 -4.74 -5.80
C ILE A 76 9.38 -3.92 -6.07
N GLN A 77 9.25 -2.88 -6.89
CA GLN A 77 10.38 -2.03 -7.24
C GLN A 77 10.40 -0.75 -6.40
N SER A 78 9.26 -0.18 -6.10
CA SER A 78 9.23 1.02 -5.28
C SER A 78 7.90 1.17 -4.57
N VAL A 79 7.93 1.78 -3.40
CA VAL A 79 6.74 2.12 -2.62
C VAL A 79 6.96 3.51 -2.07
N ALA A 80 6.01 4.40 -2.29
CA ALA A 80 6.12 5.78 -1.79
C ALA A 80 4.74 6.33 -1.46
N ARG A 81 4.70 7.22 -0.47
CA ARG A 81 3.47 7.93 -0.18
C ARG A 81 3.33 9.06 -1.19
N VAL A 82 2.14 9.23 -1.74
CA VAL A 82 1.87 10.27 -2.72
C VAL A 82 0.65 11.07 -2.29
N ALA A 83 0.51 12.25 -2.88
CA ALA A 83 -0.67 13.05 -2.65
C ALA A 83 -1.85 12.41 -3.39
N ASP A 84 -2.99 12.50 -2.79
CA ASP A 84 -4.18 11.90 -3.38
C ASP A 84 -4.81 12.88 -4.38
#